data_6948f8c97f926cdd833e378306bbfc5d
#
_entry.id   6948f8c97f926cdd833e378306bbfc5d
#
_cell.length_a   1.000
_cell.length_b   1.000
_cell.length_c   1.000
_cell.angle_alpha   90.00
_cell.angle_beta   90.00
_cell.angle_gamma   90.00
#
_symmetry.space_group_name_H-M   'P 1'
#
loop_
_entity.id
_entity.type
_entity.pdbx_description
1 polymer ?
#
loop_
_entity_poly.entity_id
_entity_poly.type
_entity_poly.pdbx_seq_one_letter_code
_entity_poly.pdbx_strand_id
1 'polypeptide(L)'
;MKTFKLKNIFLGLGMLASVGCTDLSETTYDIVPQDGFYQTKENVLQAFVRPFGHGYWLCCRAMYWFGELSADHYMTVQREEHWYNGGEYFRYHYHTWTVDDWYVNAIWEDTYRGIIQCNASISDISKLNPAKFGFSQQEFDDFISQTRVLRAWMYMSIFDLVHNIPIVTDYPTTELPAQSEPKETFAFIEQELLESLPALQKKESNNGNGLKQGQWTQGACAALLVRLYMNASWWIDEDKTVEAEKYCEKIIDGEYGFYDIDNRWDAPFDWDNDKSNELLFGYPSSFGGMHWLYDYEMFWQVAPFLSSKYFGFTDWGNCNPKYALQPGLDLNGNEYSFENGKPVRKFMKYPDDVRLKKYKNLGNSKREGMFLYGDLPYETANGTEYVTSDNGAYKLYIRDQVGIFRDTDPASFSPNPSSGTQTPKSAMAYGDQNSGWCLIKYPIYRSDDAGKIESDYALIRLAEIYYYLAEIRFYQGRKAEAEKLLNYVRKRYYPAGSSSLYPENGSALTEQELLDEWGREFLGEGLRRQTLC
;
A
#
# COMPACT_ATOMS: atom_id res chain seq x y z
N MET A 1 -3.94 64.87 -67.83
CA MET A 1 -3.53 64.15 -66.60
C MET A 1 -4.64 64.27 -65.58
N LYS A 2 -5.35 63.17 -65.32
CA LYS A 2 -6.49 63.17 -64.39
C LYS A 2 -6.03 62.61 -63.05
N THR A 3 -6.03 63.42 -62.02
CA THR A 3 -5.81 63.04 -60.63
C THR A 3 -7.02 62.26 -60.12
N PHE A 4 -6.91 60.96 -59.96
CA PHE A 4 -7.94 60.12 -59.37
C PHE A 4 -7.89 60.29 -57.82
N LYS A 5 -9.03 60.59 -57.22
CA LYS A 5 -9.14 60.92 -55.81
C LYS A 5 -9.07 59.66 -54.94
N LEU A 6 -8.00 59.52 -54.17
CA LEU A 6 -7.73 58.45 -53.17
C LEU A 6 -8.73 58.38 -51.99
N LYS A 7 -9.68 59.34 -51.93
CA LYS A 7 -10.62 59.41 -50.80
C LYS A 7 -11.73 58.36 -50.75
N ASN A 8 -12.05 57.74 -51.88
CA ASN A 8 -13.16 56.78 -51.93
C ASN A 8 -12.73 55.33 -51.71
N ILE A 9 -11.43 55.03 -51.68
CA ILE A 9 -10.90 53.68 -51.36
C ILE A 9 -10.84 53.45 -49.86
N PHE A 10 -10.63 54.50 -49.05
CA PHE A 10 -10.61 54.36 -47.59
C PHE A 10 -12.00 54.21 -46.96
N LEU A 11 -13.08 54.64 -47.59
CA LEU A 11 -14.42 54.43 -47.08
C LEU A 11 -14.96 53.04 -47.43
N GLY A 12 -14.48 52.37 -48.45
CA GLY A 12 -14.84 51.01 -48.81
C GLY A 12 -14.11 49.95 -47.95
N LEU A 13 -12.89 50.22 -47.51
CA LEU A 13 -12.17 49.31 -46.60
C LEU A 13 -12.64 49.41 -45.14
N GLY A 14 -13.18 50.53 -44.72
CA GLY A 14 -13.71 50.72 -43.35
C GLY A 14 -15.03 49.99 -43.09
N MET A 15 -15.84 49.69 -44.14
CA MET A 15 -17.08 48.95 -44.02
C MET A 15 -16.96 47.44 -44.17
N LEU A 16 -15.83 46.93 -44.65
CA LEU A 16 -15.55 45.49 -44.71
C LEU A 16 -14.89 44.95 -43.45
N ALA A 17 -14.47 45.80 -42.51
CA ALA A 17 -13.90 45.42 -41.25
C ALA A 17 -14.91 45.26 -40.11
N SER A 18 -16.21 45.52 -40.35
CA SER A 18 -17.28 45.46 -39.32
C SER A 18 -18.25 44.29 -39.48
N VAL A 19 -17.97 43.35 -40.36
CA VAL A 19 -18.71 42.08 -40.44
C VAL A 19 -17.74 40.94 -40.16
N GLY A 20 -16.99 41.06 -39.07
CA GLY A 20 -16.39 39.93 -38.41
C GLY A 20 -17.47 39.21 -37.62
N CYS A 21 -17.92 38.06 -38.05
CA CYS A 21 -18.71 37.16 -37.24
C CYS A 21 -17.99 36.96 -35.90
N THR A 22 -18.54 37.56 -34.87
CA THR A 22 -18.11 37.35 -33.49
C THR A 22 -18.94 36.23 -32.87
N ASP A 23 -19.05 35.11 -33.54
CA ASP A 23 -19.42 33.88 -32.86
C ASP A 23 -18.11 33.25 -32.38
N LEU A 24 -17.72 33.65 -31.17
CA LEU A 24 -16.59 33.08 -30.41
C LEU A 24 -17.01 31.85 -29.60
N SER A 25 -18.12 31.21 -29.95
CA SER A 25 -18.50 29.94 -29.36
C SER A 25 -17.56 28.87 -29.88
N GLU A 26 -16.53 28.59 -29.12
CA GLU A 26 -15.66 27.45 -29.31
C GLU A 26 -16.45 26.16 -29.02
N THR A 27 -16.83 25.44 -30.04
CA THR A 27 -17.36 24.09 -29.89
C THR A 27 -16.16 23.17 -29.59
N THR A 28 -15.89 22.98 -28.34
CA THR A 28 -14.91 21.97 -27.89
C THR A 28 -15.48 20.58 -28.13
N TYR A 29 -14.98 19.87 -29.13
CA TYR A 29 -15.45 18.51 -29.47
C TYR A 29 -14.86 17.44 -28.55
N ASP A 30 -13.77 17.74 -27.83
CA ASP A 30 -13.02 16.77 -27.02
C ASP A 30 -13.15 17.00 -25.51
N ILE A 31 -13.84 18.04 -25.05
CA ILE A 31 -14.05 18.34 -23.62
C ILE A 31 -15.56 18.53 -23.38
N VAL A 32 -16.13 17.70 -22.52
CA VAL A 32 -17.49 17.92 -22.03
C VAL A 32 -17.43 19.07 -21.00
N PRO A 33 -18.09 20.23 -21.27
CA PRO A 33 -18.16 21.30 -20.27
C PRO A 33 -18.76 20.79 -18.98
N GLN A 34 -18.30 21.26 -17.82
CA GLN A 34 -18.75 20.82 -16.50
C GLN A 34 -20.28 20.94 -16.36
N ASP A 35 -20.88 21.99 -16.90
CA ASP A 35 -22.34 22.22 -16.90
C ASP A 35 -23.12 21.17 -17.71
N GLY A 36 -22.46 20.45 -18.63
CA GLY A 36 -23.07 19.39 -19.45
C GLY A 36 -22.74 17.97 -19.01
N PHE A 37 -21.87 17.79 -18.03
CA PHE A 37 -21.40 16.45 -17.65
C PHE A 37 -22.47 15.64 -16.90
N TYR A 38 -23.16 16.24 -15.92
CA TYR A 38 -24.14 15.52 -15.07
C TYR A 38 -25.48 15.36 -15.76
N GLN A 39 -25.62 14.36 -16.63
CA GLN A 39 -26.87 14.05 -17.36
C GLN A 39 -27.50 12.73 -16.92
N THR A 40 -26.72 11.77 -16.46
CA THR A 40 -27.16 10.41 -16.15
C THR A 40 -26.69 9.99 -14.75
N LYS A 41 -27.26 8.88 -14.26
CA LYS A 41 -26.83 8.21 -13.02
C LYS A 41 -25.35 7.83 -13.07
N GLU A 42 -24.89 7.34 -14.23
CA GLU A 42 -23.53 6.89 -14.48
C GLU A 42 -22.53 8.04 -14.36
N ASN A 43 -22.90 9.25 -14.80
CA ASN A 43 -22.03 10.43 -14.68
C ASN A 43 -21.80 10.81 -13.21
N VAL A 44 -22.82 10.69 -12.36
CA VAL A 44 -22.69 10.93 -10.92
C VAL A 44 -21.77 9.88 -10.29
N LEU A 45 -21.95 8.59 -10.64
CA LEU A 45 -21.08 7.52 -10.16
C LEU A 45 -19.63 7.68 -10.63
N GLN A 46 -19.41 8.11 -11.88
CA GLN A 46 -18.06 8.40 -12.39
C GLN A 46 -17.38 9.51 -11.59
N ALA A 47 -18.11 10.60 -11.28
CA ALA A 47 -17.57 11.67 -10.45
C ALA A 47 -17.24 11.20 -9.02
N PHE A 48 -18.10 10.36 -8.46
CA PHE A 48 -17.89 9.77 -7.13
C PHE A 48 -16.66 8.84 -7.10
N VAL A 49 -16.52 7.90 -8.05
CA VAL A 49 -15.46 6.90 -8.00
C VAL A 49 -14.08 7.42 -8.45
N ARG A 50 -14.02 8.54 -9.17
CA ARG A 50 -12.77 9.08 -9.71
C ARG A 50 -11.66 9.29 -8.67
N PRO A 51 -11.90 9.90 -7.49
CA PRO A 51 -10.88 10.04 -6.45
C PRO A 51 -10.35 8.72 -5.92
N PHE A 52 -11.17 7.66 -5.89
CA PHE A 52 -10.77 6.33 -5.40
C PHE A 52 -9.69 5.69 -6.27
N GLY A 53 -9.80 5.84 -7.60
CA GLY A 53 -8.75 5.38 -8.50
C GLY A 53 -7.40 6.04 -8.21
N HIS A 54 -7.41 7.32 -7.84
CA HIS A 54 -6.19 8.04 -7.46
C HIS A 54 -5.66 7.58 -6.09
N GLY A 55 -6.53 7.30 -5.13
CA GLY A 55 -6.15 6.71 -3.84
C GLY A 55 -5.49 5.33 -3.99
N TYR A 56 -5.99 4.50 -4.91
CA TYR A 56 -5.38 3.20 -5.23
C TYR A 56 -3.95 3.37 -5.78
N TRP A 57 -3.76 4.31 -6.71
CA TRP A 57 -2.44 4.65 -7.23
C TRP A 57 -1.44 5.04 -6.13
N LEU A 58 -1.88 5.87 -5.19
CA LEU A 58 -1.06 6.34 -4.08
C LEU A 58 -0.61 5.19 -3.18
N CYS A 59 -1.52 4.28 -2.79
CA CYS A 59 -1.22 3.13 -1.94
C CYS A 59 -0.22 2.15 -2.55
N CYS A 60 -0.39 1.84 -3.83
CA CYS A 60 0.33 0.72 -4.45
C CYS A 60 1.73 1.09 -4.93
N ARG A 61 2.14 2.35 -4.81
CA ARG A 61 3.36 2.84 -5.43
C ARG A 61 4.26 3.63 -4.48
N ALA A 62 4.25 4.95 -4.62
CA ALA A 62 5.25 5.82 -3.98
C ALA A 62 5.17 5.79 -2.46
N MET A 63 3.98 5.93 -1.89
CA MET A 63 3.78 5.98 -0.43
C MET A 63 4.15 4.65 0.23
N TYR A 64 3.70 3.54 -0.34
CA TYR A 64 4.01 2.22 0.19
C TYR A 64 5.52 1.97 0.24
N TRP A 65 6.21 2.13 -0.92
CA TRP A 65 7.64 1.84 -0.99
C TRP A 65 8.50 2.84 -0.22
N PHE A 66 8.12 4.10 -0.18
CA PHE A 66 8.82 5.06 0.69
C PHE A 66 8.70 4.66 2.16
N GLY A 67 7.49 4.30 2.62
CA GLY A 67 7.25 3.82 3.97
C GLY A 67 8.06 2.58 4.33
N GLU A 68 8.08 1.58 3.45
CA GLU A 68 8.81 0.32 3.66
C GLU A 68 10.33 0.49 3.58
N LEU A 69 10.85 1.30 2.64
CA LEU A 69 12.29 1.52 2.47
C LEU A 69 12.90 2.46 3.52
N SER A 70 12.11 3.35 4.11
CA SER A 70 12.52 4.20 5.23
C SER A 70 12.28 3.57 6.60
N ALA A 71 11.80 2.32 6.63
CA ALA A 71 11.69 1.50 7.83
C ALA A 71 12.80 0.42 7.87
N ASP A 72 12.62 -0.60 8.70
CA ASP A 72 13.65 -1.60 9.01
C ASP A 72 13.39 -3.00 8.41
N HIS A 73 12.39 -3.14 7.53
CA HIS A 73 12.04 -4.44 6.95
C HIS A 73 12.56 -4.66 5.53
N TYR A 74 12.58 -3.61 4.71
CA TYR A 74 12.97 -3.70 3.31
C TYR A 74 14.22 -2.89 2.98
N MET A 75 14.86 -3.29 1.91
CA MET A 75 15.95 -2.55 1.29
C MET A 75 15.95 -2.75 -0.23
N THR A 76 16.58 -1.84 -0.94
CA THR A 76 16.96 -2.03 -2.34
C THR A 76 18.46 -2.22 -2.41
N VAL A 77 18.88 -3.41 -2.79
CA VAL A 77 20.29 -3.75 -2.97
C VAL A 77 20.71 -3.39 -4.38
N GLN A 78 21.84 -2.72 -4.54
CA GLN A 78 22.49 -2.65 -5.83
C GLN A 78 23.00 -4.06 -6.19
N ARG A 79 22.33 -4.68 -7.16
CA ARG A 79 22.63 -6.02 -7.65
C ARG A 79 23.42 -5.90 -8.93
N GLU A 80 24.76 -5.98 -8.82
CA GLU A 80 25.66 -5.79 -9.94
C GLU A 80 25.43 -4.39 -10.59
N GLU A 81 24.94 -4.32 -11.83
CA GLU A 81 24.65 -3.06 -12.53
C GLU A 81 23.24 -2.49 -12.26
N HIS A 82 22.36 -3.26 -11.58
CA HIS A 82 20.96 -2.90 -11.37
C HIS A 82 20.72 -2.14 -10.04
N TRP A 83 19.74 -1.26 -10.04
CA TRP A 83 19.13 -0.63 -8.87
C TRP A 83 20.01 0.35 -8.09
N TYR A 84 21.09 0.87 -8.68
CA TYR A 84 21.82 1.99 -8.09
C TYR A 84 21.01 3.29 -8.14
N ASN A 85 20.41 3.61 -9.29
CA ASN A 85 19.55 4.77 -9.52
C ASN A 85 20.11 6.08 -8.91
N GLY A 86 21.41 6.36 -9.10
CA GLY A 86 22.03 7.54 -8.49
C GLY A 86 22.05 7.56 -6.95
N GLY A 87 21.87 6.40 -6.31
CA GLY A 87 21.85 6.22 -4.86
C GLY A 87 20.53 6.60 -4.19
N GLU A 88 19.46 6.79 -4.95
CA GLU A 88 18.13 7.17 -4.45
C GLU A 88 17.63 6.22 -3.35
N TYR A 89 17.66 4.91 -3.58
CA TYR A 89 17.19 3.92 -2.62
C TYR A 89 18.05 3.87 -1.35
N PHE A 90 19.34 4.18 -1.45
CA PHE A 90 20.21 4.31 -0.30
C PHE A 90 19.83 5.53 0.55
N ARG A 91 19.44 6.64 -0.10
CA ARG A 91 18.97 7.83 0.62
C ARG A 91 17.68 7.57 1.39
N TYR A 92 16.73 6.79 0.85
CA TYR A 92 15.55 6.38 1.61
C TYR A 92 15.93 5.56 2.85
N HIS A 93 16.76 4.56 2.67
CA HIS A 93 17.20 3.68 3.75
C HIS A 93 18.00 4.40 4.85
N TYR A 94 18.86 5.36 4.48
CA TYR A 94 19.69 6.11 5.42
C TYR A 94 19.07 7.44 5.86
N HIS A 95 17.82 7.70 5.53
CA HIS A 95 17.10 8.93 5.86
C HIS A 95 17.83 10.22 5.41
N THR A 96 18.41 10.17 4.23
CA THR A 96 19.13 11.29 3.61
C THR A 96 18.50 11.76 2.30
N TRP A 97 17.21 11.47 2.12
CA TRP A 97 16.44 11.86 0.94
C TRP A 97 16.29 13.37 0.81
N THR A 98 16.01 13.79 -0.40
CA THR A 98 15.76 15.18 -0.76
C THR A 98 14.39 15.30 -1.45
N VAL A 99 13.95 16.54 -1.65
CA VAL A 99 12.71 16.83 -2.39
C VAL A 99 12.76 16.41 -3.86
N ASP A 100 13.97 16.24 -4.41
CA ASP A 100 14.17 15.82 -5.80
C ASP A 100 14.10 14.29 -5.97
N ASP A 101 14.11 13.53 -4.89
CA ASP A 101 13.98 12.08 -4.94
C ASP A 101 12.57 11.69 -5.35
N TRP A 102 12.48 10.72 -6.27
CA TRP A 102 11.25 10.45 -7.02
C TRP A 102 10.06 10.10 -6.12
N TYR A 103 10.24 9.25 -5.10
CA TYR A 103 9.12 8.89 -4.21
C TYR A 103 8.65 10.07 -3.37
N VAL A 104 9.56 10.91 -2.88
CA VAL A 104 9.21 12.08 -2.07
C VAL A 104 8.38 13.06 -2.88
N ASN A 105 8.82 13.36 -4.12
CA ASN A 105 8.09 14.24 -5.03
C ASN A 105 6.73 13.64 -5.44
N ALA A 106 6.71 12.35 -5.82
CA ALA A 106 5.51 11.67 -6.27
C ALA A 106 4.44 11.59 -5.15
N ILE A 107 4.84 11.34 -3.89
CA ILE A 107 3.90 11.31 -2.76
C ILE A 107 3.22 12.66 -2.61
N TRP A 108 3.99 13.75 -2.64
CA TRP A 108 3.44 15.10 -2.52
C TRP A 108 2.45 15.41 -3.63
N GLU A 109 2.88 15.26 -4.89
CA GLU A 109 2.05 15.55 -6.05
C GLU A 109 0.79 14.70 -6.09
N ASP A 110 0.94 13.39 -5.93
CA ASP A 110 -0.17 12.45 -6.08
C ASP A 110 -1.19 12.60 -4.96
N THR A 111 -0.74 12.86 -3.73
CA THR A 111 -1.66 13.10 -2.61
C THR A 111 -2.51 14.35 -2.85
N TYR A 112 -1.89 15.48 -3.20
CA TYR A 112 -2.66 16.71 -3.43
C TYR A 112 -3.53 16.66 -4.68
N ARG A 113 -3.12 15.94 -5.73
CA ARG A 113 -4.01 15.65 -6.87
C ARG A 113 -5.25 14.86 -6.43
N GLY A 114 -5.08 13.87 -5.55
CA GLY A 114 -6.19 13.11 -4.99
C GLY A 114 -7.10 13.96 -4.11
N ILE A 115 -6.54 14.79 -3.23
CA ILE A 115 -7.29 15.73 -2.38
C ILE A 115 -8.13 16.69 -3.23
N ILE A 116 -7.54 17.27 -4.29
CA ILE A 116 -8.27 18.17 -5.21
C ILE A 116 -9.41 17.43 -5.90
N GLN A 117 -9.20 16.17 -6.29
CA GLN A 117 -10.28 15.35 -6.88
C GLN A 117 -11.39 15.05 -5.87
N CYS A 118 -11.07 14.82 -4.59
CA CYS A 118 -12.07 14.69 -3.54
C CYS A 118 -12.86 16.00 -3.37
N ASN A 119 -12.17 17.15 -3.33
CA ASN A 119 -12.81 18.46 -3.21
C ASN A 119 -13.76 18.74 -4.39
N ALA A 120 -13.33 18.43 -5.62
CA ALA A 120 -14.16 18.56 -6.82
C ALA A 120 -15.41 17.66 -6.73
N SER A 121 -15.24 16.38 -6.39
CA SER A 121 -16.34 15.42 -6.26
C SER A 121 -17.35 15.87 -5.19
N ILE A 122 -16.90 16.27 -4.00
CA ILE A 122 -17.74 16.77 -2.93
C ILE A 122 -18.50 18.04 -3.37
N SER A 123 -17.77 19.02 -3.94
CA SER A 123 -18.36 20.28 -4.41
C SER A 123 -19.44 20.07 -5.46
N ASP A 124 -19.20 19.18 -6.41
CA ASP A 124 -20.13 18.93 -7.50
C ASP A 124 -21.35 18.14 -7.03
N ILE A 125 -21.15 17.01 -6.35
CA ILE A 125 -22.25 16.14 -5.88
C ILE A 125 -23.16 16.91 -4.92
N SER A 126 -22.61 17.76 -4.04
CA SER A 126 -23.40 18.55 -3.08
C SER A 126 -24.37 19.55 -3.72
N LYS A 127 -24.14 19.93 -4.98
CA LYS A 127 -25.01 20.87 -5.73
C LYS A 127 -26.10 20.16 -6.53
N LEU A 128 -26.02 18.83 -6.67
CA LEU A 128 -26.98 18.08 -7.48
C LEU A 128 -28.23 17.73 -6.67
N ASN A 129 -29.35 17.60 -7.37
CA ASN A 129 -30.57 17.03 -6.80
C ASN A 129 -30.54 15.50 -7.00
N PRO A 130 -30.41 14.68 -5.94
CA PRO A 130 -30.28 13.22 -6.06
C PRO A 130 -31.46 12.59 -6.83
N ALA A 131 -32.68 13.03 -6.58
CA ALA A 131 -33.89 12.47 -7.21
C ALA A 131 -33.88 12.61 -8.74
N LYS A 132 -33.21 13.64 -9.29
CA LYS A 132 -33.06 13.83 -10.75
C LYS A 132 -32.29 12.66 -11.40
N PHE A 133 -31.41 12.01 -10.65
CA PHE A 133 -30.54 10.93 -11.13
C PHE A 133 -30.98 9.55 -10.59
N GLY A 134 -32.12 9.48 -9.92
CA GLY A 134 -32.63 8.23 -9.36
C GLY A 134 -31.90 7.75 -8.10
N PHE A 135 -31.34 8.67 -7.33
CA PHE A 135 -30.76 8.41 -6.01
C PHE A 135 -31.64 8.98 -4.90
N SER A 136 -31.54 8.41 -3.72
CA SER A 136 -32.02 8.98 -2.47
C SER A 136 -31.03 10.02 -1.91
N GLN A 137 -31.49 10.85 -1.00
CA GLN A 137 -30.61 11.77 -0.26
C GLN A 137 -29.57 10.98 0.56
N GLN A 138 -29.97 9.86 1.17
CA GLN A 138 -29.08 9.02 1.95
C GLN A 138 -27.92 8.43 1.10
N GLU A 139 -28.16 8.04 -0.15
CA GLU A 139 -27.08 7.61 -1.05
C GLU A 139 -26.11 8.74 -1.36
N PHE A 140 -26.59 9.99 -1.53
CA PHE A 140 -25.70 11.14 -1.73
C PHE A 140 -24.90 11.48 -0.48
N ASP A 141 -25.53 11.43 0.69
CA ASP A 141 -24.85 11.64 1.98
C ASP A 141 -23.76 10.59 2.19
N ASP A 142 -24.00 9.33 1.81
CA ASP A 142 -23.01 8.25 1.83
C ASP A 142 -21.86 8.52 0.84
N PHE A 143 -22.15 8.94 -0.41
CA PHE A 143 -21.10 9.26 -1.39
C PHE A 143 -20.20 10.42 -0.93
N ILE A 144 -20.79 11.48 -0.40
CA ILE A 144 -20.05 12.62 0.13
C ILE A 144 -19.20 12.18 1.33
N SER A 145 -19.76 11.39 2.24
CA SER A 145 -19.06 10.90 3.44
C SER A 145 -17.92 9.97 3.07
N GLN A 146 -18.10 9.04 2.14
CA GLN A 146 -17.01 8.19 1.64
C GLN A 146 -15.89 9.02 1.01
N THR A 147 -16.22 10.06 0.24
CA THR A 147 -15.22 10.95 -0.37
C THR A 147 -14.48 11.79 0.68
N ARG A 148 -15.17 12.22 1.75
CA ARG A 148 -14.54 12.90 2.89
C ARG A 148 -13.59 11.96 3.65
N VAL A 149 -13.97 10.71 3.89
CA VAL A 149 -13.11 9.71 4.52
C VAL A 149 -11.88 9.43 3.67
N LEU A 150 -12.03 9.29 2.35
CA LEU A 150 -10.91 9.14 1.43
C LEU A 150 -9.95 10.36 1.51
N ARG A 151 -10.50 11.58 1.55
CA ARG A 151 -9.71 12.81 1.72
C ARG A 151 -8.97 12.82 3.06
N ALA A 152 -9.64 12.47 4.14
CA ALA A 152 -9.05 12.36 5.48
C ALA A 152 -7.90 11.34 5.51
N TRP A 153 -8.08 10.18 4.87
CA TRP A 153 -7.02 9.19 4.75
C TRP A 153 -5.82 9.71 3.95
N MET A 154 -6.04 10.44 2.86
CA MET A 154 -4.95 11.07 2.10
C MET A 154 -4.20 12.10 2.94
N TYR A 155 -4.93 12.94 3.70
CA TYR A 155 -4.31 13.88 4.62
C TYR A 155 -3.53 13.19 5.73
N MET A 156 -4.09 12.15 6.35
CA MET A 156 -3.39 11.34 7.37
C MET A 156 -2.09 10.76 6.83
N SER A 157 -2.10 10.25 5.61
CA SER A 157 -0.94 9.61 4.98
C SER A 157 0.20 10.59 4.72
N ILE A 158 -0.10 11.79 4.21
CA ILE A 158 0.95 12.80 3.99
C ILE A 158 1.36 13.50 5.29
N PHE A 159 0.46 13.63 6.24
CA PHE A 159 0.74 14.17 7.57
C PHE A 159 1.77 13.34 8.33
N ASP A 160 1.68 12.01 8.23
CA ASP A 160 2.66 11.08 8.80
C ASP A 160 4.08 11.31 8.24
N LEU A 161 4.20 11.70 6.97
CA LEU A 161 5.48 11.85 6.29
C LEU A 161 6.08 13.27 6.40
N VAL A 162 5.25 14.31 6.44
CA VAL A 162 5.68 15.70 6.25
C VAL A 162 5.33 16.62 7.44
N HIS A 163 4.39 16.27 8.28
CA HIS A 163 3.93 17.02 9.46
C HIS A 163 3.23 18.35 9.14
N ASN A 164 3.97 19.37 8.70
CA ASN A 164 3.39 20.68 8.40
C ASN A 164 2.90 20.75 6.96
N ILE A 165 1.61 20.59 6.75
CA ILE A 165 0.98 20.48 5.44
C ILE A 165 -0.15 21.50 5.27
N PRO A 166 -0.38 22.03 4.06
CA PRO A 166 -1.52 22.90 3.81
C PRO A 166 -2.83 22.12 3.77
N ILE A 167 -3.88 22.66 4.41
CA ILE A 167 -5.24 22.13 4.32
C ILE A 167 -5.97 22.87 3.19
N VAL A 168 -6.46 22.12 2.20
CA VAL A 168 -7.19 22.61 1.04
C VAL A 168 -8.54 21.91 0.95
N THR A 169 -9.63 22.66 1.08
CA THR A 169 -11.00 22.11 1.00
C THR A 169 -11.81 22.72 -0.14
N ASP A 170 -11.40 23.87 -0.66
CA ASP A 170 -12.13 24.59 -1.69
C ASP A 170 -11.84 24.06 -3.10
N TYR A 171 -12.86 24.11 -3.96
CA TYR A 171 -12.73 23.81 -5.37
C TYR A 171 -13.60 24.76 -6.22
N PRO A 172 -13.04 25.42 -7.25
CA PRO A 172 -11.61 25.45 -7.57
C PRO A 172 -10.80 26.24 -6.51
N THR A 173 -9.57 25.78 -6.26
CA THR A 173 -8.64 26.47 -5.37
C THR A 173 -8.03 27.66 -6.09
N THR A 174 -8.17 28.85 -5.55
CA THR A 174 -7.71 30.11 -6.17
C THR A 174 -6.43 30.66 -5.55
N GLU A 175 -6.11 30.22 -4.33
CA GLU A 175 -4.95 30.70 -3.57
C GLU A 175 -4.10 29.52 -3.08
N LEU A 176 -2.80 29.71 -2.98
CA LEU A 176 -1.92 28.72 -2.35
C LEU A 176 -2.02 28.88 -0.83
N PRO A 177 -2.55 27.88 -0.10
CA PRO A 177 -2.69 27.98 1.34
C PRO A 177 -1.31 27.89 2.03
N ALA A 178 -1.20 28.51 3.20
CA ALA A 178 -0.07 28.32 4.09
C ALA A 178 -0.08 26.89 4.66
N GLN A 179 1.07 26.44 5.15
CA GLN A 179 1.16 25.22 5.95
C GLN A 179 0.39 25.41 7.25
N SER A 180 -0.32 24.35 7.66
CA SER A 180 -1.04 24.31 8.94
C SER A 180 -0.14 23.70 10.02
N GLU A 181 -0.42 24.08 11.26
CA GLU A 181 0.20 23.45 12.42
C GLU A 181 -0.30 22.01 12.57
N PRO A 182 0.52 21.08 13.11
CA PRO A 182 0.15 19.66 13.27
C PRO A 182 -1.19 19.45 13.99
N LYS A 183 -1.47 20.22 15.04
CA LYS A 183 -2.74 20.14 15.78
C LYS A 183 -3.95 20.54 14.95
N GLU A 184 -3.81 21.51 14.05
CA GLU A 184 -4.87 21.92 13.14
C GLU A 184 -5.15 20.82 12.10
N THR A 185 -4.10 20.23 11.55
CA THR A 185 -4.22 19.11 10.61
C THR A 185 -4.86 17.90 11.26
N PHE A 186 -4.44 17.54 12.47
CA PHE A 186 -5.03 16.45 13.24
C PHE A 186 -6.52 16.70 13.50
N ALA A 187 -6.88 17.88 13.98
CA ALA A 187 -8.28 18.25 14.25
C ALA A 187 -9.14 18.22 12.97
N PHE A 188 -8.60 18.66 11.84
CA PHE A 188 -9.28 18.59 10.55
C PHE A 188 -9.56 17.13 10.15
N ILE A 189 -8.57 16.24 10.24
CA ILE A 189 -8.72 14.81 9.92
C ILE A 189 -9.74 14.16 10.86
N GLU A 190 -9.64 14.43 12.16
CA GLU A 190 -10.59 13.92 13.17
C GLU A 190 -12.02 14.35 12.87
N GLN A 191 -12.23 15.63 12.57
CA GLN A 191 -13.54 16.18 12.21
C GLN A 191 -14.12 15.52 10.96
N GLU A 192 -13.32 15.39 9.89
CA GLU A 192 -13.76 14.73 8.63
C GLU A 192 -14.25 13.30 8.89
N LEU A 193 -13.54 12.54 9.71
CA LEU A 193 -13.90 11.16 10.05
C LEU A 193 -15.14 11.08 10.96
N LEU A 194 -15.20 11.89 12.02
CA LEU A 194 -16.30 11.87 12.98
C LEU A 194 -17.64 12.31 12.36
N GLU A 195 -17.61 13.35 11.52
CA GLU A 195 -18.82 13.83 10.84
C GLU A 195 -19.29 12.87 9.74
N SER A 196 -18.37 12.15 9.09
CA SER A 196 -18.72 11.20 8.03
C SER A 196 -19.26 9.88 8.56
N LEU A 197 -18.74 9.40 9.69
CA LEU A 197 -19.03 8.08 10.26
C LEU A 197 -20.53 7.71 10.33
N PRO A 198 -21.45 8.59 10.79
CA PRO A 198 -22.85 8.23 10.92
C PRO A 198 -23.58 7.98 9.59
N ALA A 199 -23.14 8.62 8.50
CA ALA A 199 -23.79 8.51 7.19
C ALA A 199 -23.33 7.31 6.37
N LEU A 200 -22.19 6.71 6.74
CA LEU A 200 -21.62 5.55 6.05
C LEU A 200 -22.42 4.28 6.32
N GLN A 201 -22.37 3.36 5.37
CA GLN A 201 -23.00 2.06 5.51
C GLN A 201 -22.21 1.14 6.46
N LYS A 202 -22.91 0.19 7.08
CA LYS A 202 -22.32 -0.92 7.84
C LYS A 202 -22.23 -2.15 6.96
N LYS A 203 -21.16 -2.91 7.08
CA LYS A 203 -21.06 -4.24 6.50
C LYS A 203 -21.84 -5.22 7.38
N GLU A 204 -22.90 -5.83 6.86
CA GLU A 204 -23.74 -6.74 7.66
C GLU A 204 -23.17 -8.17 7.71
N SER A 205 -22.55 -8.62 6.59
CA SER A 205 -21.88 -9.93 6.49
C SER A 205 -21.04 -9.96 5.22
N ASN A 206 -20.23 -10.99 5.03
CA ASN A 206 -19.50 -11.19 3.76
C ASN A 206 -20.40 -11.37 2.54
N ASN A 207 -21.55 -12.00 2.75
CA ASN A 207 -22.56 -12.21 1.71
C ASN A 207 -23.70 -11.20 1.83
N GLY A 208 -23.46 -10.11 2.59
CA GLY A 208 -24.50 -9.28 3.13
C GLY A 208 -25.13 -8.31 2.14
N ASN A 209 -25.32 -7.09 2.58
CA ASN A 209 -26.07 -6.00 1.94
C ASN A 209 -25.55 -5.50 0.58
N GLY A 210 -24.72 -6.27 -0.11
CA GLY A 210 -24.16 -5.92 -1.42
C GLY A 210 -22.96 -4.98 -1.38
N LEU A 211 -22.47 -4.65 -0.17
CA LEU A 211 -21.22 -3.90 -0.03
C LEU A 211 -20.04 -4.74 -0.52
N LYS A 212 -19.24 -4.12 -1.37
CA LYS A 212 -18.01 -4.69 -1.93
C LYS A 212 -16.79 -3.96 -1.37
N GLN A 213 -15.61 -4.55 -1.57
CA GLN A 213 -14.37 -3.84 -1.28
C GLN A 213 -14.28 -2.55 -2.10
N GLY A 214 -13.51 -1.59 -1.61
CA GLY A 214 -13.37 -0.25 -2.22
C GLY A 214 -14.41 0.77 -1.74
N GLN A 215 -15.31 0.40 -0.82
CA GLN A 215 -16.25 1.32 -0.20
C GLN A 215 -15.84 1.61 1.25
N TRP A 216 -15.75 2.89 1.60
CA TRP A 216 -15.54 3.31 2.97
C TRP A 216 -16.80 3.05 3.78
N THR A 217 -16.71 2.08 4.69
CA THR A 217 -17.78 1.70 5.62
C THR A 217 -17.57 2.35 6.98
N GLN A 218 -18.56 2.24 7.87
CA GLN A 218 -18.39 2.66 9.26
C GLN A 218 -17.20 1.97 9.94
N GLY A 219 -17.00 0.66 9.70
CA GLY A 219 -15.86 -0.08 10.26
C GLY A 219 -14.52 0.44 9.76
N ALA A 220 -14.41 0.71 8.46
CA ALA A 220 -13.19 1.29 7.87
C ALA A 220 -12.90 2.71 8.38
N CYS A 221 -13.93 3.55 8.48
CA CYS A 221 -13.80 4.91 9.03
C CYS A 221 -13.40 4.88 10.52
N ALA A 222 -14.03 4.01 11.32
CA ALA A 222 -13.68 3.83 12.73
C ALA A 222 -12.23 3.32 12.89
N ALA A 223 -11.74 2.46 11.99
CA ALA A 223 -10.35 2.01 11.99
C ALA A 223 -9.35 3.14 11.68
N LEU A 224 -9.72 4.09 10.81
CA LEU A 224 -8.90 5.29 10.61
C LEU A 224 -8.86 6.19 11.85
N LEU A 225 -9.94 6.27 12.61
CA LEU A 225 -9.93 6.97 13.92
C LEU A 225 -8.99 6.27 14.90
N VAL A 226 -8.96 4.93 14.94
CA VAL A 226 -7.97 4.19 15.76
C VAL A 226 -6.55 4.56 15.33
N ARG A 227 -6.22 4.50 14.04
CA ARG A 227 -4.89 4.91 13.53
C ARG A 227 -4.54 6.34 13.91
N LEU A 228 -5.50 7.27 13.77
CA LEU A 228 -5.30 8.68 14.12
C LEU A 228 -4.96 8.84 15.61
N TYR A 229 -5.73 8.22 16.49
CA TYR A 229 -5.56 8.34 17.94
C TYR A 229 -4.30 7.62 18.45
N MET A 230 -3.94 6.47 17.90
CA MET A 230 -2.72 5.76 18.25
C MET A 230 -1.44 6.53 17.88
N ASN A 231 -1.50 7.37 16.85
CA ASN A 231 -0.36 8.20 16.44
C ASN A 231 -0.39 9.63 17.04
N ALA A 232 -1.36 9.98 17.85
CA ALA A 232 -1.54 11.33 18.36
C ALA A 232 -0.34 11.81 19.24
N SER A 233 0.25 10.91 20.03
CA SER A 233 1.43 11.24 20.83
C SER A 233 2.62 11.68 19.97
N TRP A 234 2.83 11.02 18.85
CA TRP A 234 3.90 11.37 17.91
C TRP A 234 3.59 12.62 17.07
N TRP A 235 2.34 12.74 16.61
CA TRP A 235 1.98 13.83 15.70
C TRP A 235 1.71 15.16 16.39
N ILE A 236 1.11 15.14 17.59
CA ILE A 236 0.64 16.36 18.28
C ILE A 236 1.00 16.43 19.76
N ASP A 237 1.82 15.51 20.26
CA ASP A 237 2.23 15.43 21.67
C ASP A 237 1.02 15.32 22.63
N GLU A 238 0.04 14.51 22.26
CA GLU A 238 -1.16 14.22 23.07
C GLU A 238 -1.43 12.72 23.16
N ASP A 239 -1.80 12.24 24.34
CA ASP A 239 -2.25 10.87 24.53
C ASP A 239 -3.76 10.76 24.25
N LYS A 240 -4.13 9.97 23.22
CA LYS A 240 -5.51 9.66 22.83
C LYS A 240 -5.77 8.15 22.81
N THR A 241 -5.02 7.39 23.59
CA THR A 241 -5.16 5.93 23.67
C THR A 241 -6.52 5.50 24.21
N VAL A 242 -7.17 6.29 25.07
CA VAL A 242 -8.53 6.03 25.57
C VAL A 242 -9.56 6.08 24.45
N GLU A 243 -9.45 7.06 23.57
CA GLU A 243 -10.30 7.17 22.39
C GLU A 243 -10.06 5.99 21.44
N ALA A 244 -8.79 5.65 21.19
CA ALA A 244 -8.41 4.50 20.37
C ALA A 244 -9.00 3.20 20.92
N GLU A 245 -8.85 2.94 22.24
CA GLU A 245 -9.39 1.76 22.93
C GLU A 245 -10.89 1.61 22.70
N LYS A 246 -11.63 2.69 22.88
CA LYS A 246 -13.09 2.72 22.68
C LYS A 246 -13.50 2.32 21.26
N TYR A 247 -12.78 2.82 20.22
CA TYR A 247 -13.09 2.46 18.84
C TYR A 247 -12.66 1.03 18.52
N CYS A 248 -11.53 0.55 19.05
CA CYS A 248 -11.12 -0.85 18.90
C CYS A 248 -12.19 -1.81 19.44
N GLU A 249 -12.65 -1.59 20.68
CA GLU A 249 -13.69 -2.43 21.30
C GLU A 249 -14.97 -2.42 20.47
N LYS A 250 -15.45 -1.26 20.06
CA LYS A 250 -16.67 -1.13 19.24
C LYS A 250 -16.59 -1.82 17.87
N ILE A 251 -15.41 -1.79 17.22
CA ILE A 251 -15.19 -2.51 15.96
C ILE A 251 -15.26 -4.02 16.20
N ILE A 252 -14.56 -4.51 17.24
CA ILE A 252 -14.52 -5.93 17.60
C ILE A 252 -15.90 -6.44 18.02
N ASP A 253 -16.67 -5.62 18.75
CA ASP A 253 -18.04 -5.94 19.19
C ASP A 253 -19.08 -5.85 18.05
N GLY A 254 -18.67 -5.43 16.84
CA GLY A 254 -19.54 -5.36 15.67
C GLY A 254 -20.46 -4.14 15.62
N GLU A 255 -20.22 -3.09 16.45
CA GLU A 255 -21.03 -1.87 16.41
C GLU A 255 -20.99 -1.18 15.04
N TYR A 256 -19.85 -1.29 14.34
CA TYR A 256 -19.62 -0.67 13.03
C TYR A 256 -19.72 -1.65 11.85
N GLY A 257 -20.21 -2.83 12.07
CA GLY A 257 -20.40 -3.86 11.04
C GLY A 257 -19.80 -5.20 11.43
N PHE A 258 -20.06 -6.22 10.60
CA PHE A 258 -19.56 -7.56 10.84
C PHE A 258 -18.18 -7.77 10.22
N TYR A 259 -17.22 -8.10 11.07
CA TYR A 259 -15.85 -8.49 10.69
C TYR A 259 -15.38 -9.62 11.61
N ASP A 260 -14.50 -10.49 11.12
CA ASP A 260 -13.87 -11.56 11.90
C ASP A 260 -12.51 -11.93 11.31
N ILE A 261 -11.64 -12.53 12.13
CA ILE A 261 -10.34 -13.00 11.69
C ILE A 261 -10.51 -14.27 10.86
N ASP A 262 -9.96 -14.27 9.65
CA ASP A 262 -9.99 -15.43 8.79
C ASP A 262 -9.15 -16.59 9.35
N ASN A 263 -9.66 -17.81 9.18
CA ASN A 263 -8.94 -19.00 9.65
C ASN A 263 -7.68 -19.32 8.82
N ARG A 264 -7.66 -18.93 7.54
CA ARG A 264 -6.49 -19.02 6.68
C ARG A 264 -5.68 -17.74 6.81
N TRP A 265 -4.38 -17.89 7.03
CA TRP A 265 -3.47 -16.75 7.18
C TRP A 265 -3.36 -15.89 5.91
N ASP A 266 -3.51 -16.51 4.74
CA ASP A 266 -3.39 -15.88 3.44
C ASP A 266 -4.72 -15.38 2.86
N ALA A 267 -5.85 -15.66 3.49
CA ALA A 267 -7.15 -15.25 3.00
C ALA A 267 -7.29 -13.73 2.73
N PRO A 268 -6.74 -12.83 3.56
CA PRO A 268 -6.79 -11.40 3.30
C PRO A 268 -5.94 -10.93 2.10
N PHE A 269 -5.11 -11.82 1.54
CA PHE A 269 -4.18 -11.52 0.45
C PHE A 269 -4.39 -12.40 -0.78
N ASP A 270 -5.27 -13.38 -0.72
CA ASP A 270 -5.52 -14.35 -1.78
C ASP A 270 -6.30 -13.70 -2.95
N TRP A 271 -6.40 -14.40 -4.07
CA TRP A 271 -7.06 -13.89 -5.28
C TRP A 271 -8.53 -13.54 -5.09
N ASP A 272 -9.19 -14.17 -4.13
CA ASP A 272 -10.61 -13.96 -3.81
C ASP A 272 -10.81 -13.28 -2.45
N ASN A 273 -9.86 -12.43 -2.05
CA ASN A 273 -9.87 -11.75 -0.75
C ASN A 273 -10.98 -10.69 -0.61
N ASP A 274 -11.68 -10.36 -1.69
CA ASP A 274 -12.95 -9.62 -1.64
C ASP A 274 -13.98 -10.30 -0.73
N LYS A 275 -13.86 -11.63 -0.52
CA LYS A 275 -14.69 -12.43 0.37
C LYS A 275 -14.17 -12.51 1.81
N SER A 276 -13.01 -11.97 2.09
CA SER A 276 -12.42 -11.99 3.44
C SER A 276 -13.31 -11.30 4.47
N ASN A 277 -13.51 -11.95 5.61
CA ASN A 277 -14.17 -11.33 6.77
C ASN A 277 -13.31 -10.29 7.45
N GLU A 278 -12.01 -10.36 7.24
CA GLU A 278 -11.02 -9.58 7.95
C GLU A 278 -10.81 -8.20 7.33
N LEU A 279 -11.09 -8.01 6.03
CA LEU A 279 -10.90 -6.74 5.37
C LEU A 279 -11.95 -5.70 5.80
N LEU A 280 -11.50 -4.65 6.48
CA LEU A 280 -12.27 -3.45 6.71
C LEU A 280 -12.29 -2.55 5.48
N PHE A 281 -11.14 -2.43 4.80
CA PHE A 281 -11.05 -1.74 3.51
C PHE A 281 -9.98 -2.39 2.63
N GLY A 282 -10.34 -2.73 1.40
CA GLY A 282 -9.44 -3.17 0.34
C GLY A 282 -9.71 -2.39 -0.95
N TYR A 283 -8.66 -2.02 -1.67
CA TYR A 283 -8.81 -1.46 -3.01
C TYR A 283 -9.03 -2.58 -4.03
N PRO A 284 -10.13 -2.54 -4.78
CA PRO A 284 -10.46 -3.58 -5.74
C PRO A 284 -9.43 -3.69 -6.87
N SER A 285 -9.12 -4.92 -7.25
CA SER A 285 -8.29 -5.24 -8.39
C SER A 285 -9.05 -6.17 -9.33
N SER A 286 -8.91 -5.98 -10.64
CA SER A 286 -9.50 -6.87 -11.64
C SER A 286 -8.66 -6.95 -12.89
N PHE A 287 -8.50 -8.15 -13.40
CA PHE A 287 -7.78 -8.40 -14.66
C PHE A 287 -8.49 -7.71 -15.84
N GLY A 288 -7.75 -6.91 -16.58
CA GLY A 288 -8.30 -6.10 -17.67
C GLY A 288 -8.99 -4.81 -17.24
N GLY A 289 -8.99 -4.50 -15.94
CA GLY A 289 -9.49 -3.26 -15.35
C GLY A 289 -8.40 -2.55 -14.54
N MET A 290 -8.74 -2.14 -13.33
CA MET A 290 -7.76 -1.57 -12.40
C MET A 290 -6.94 -2.71 -11.75
N HIS A 291 -5.65 -2.78 -12.07
CA HIS A 291 -4.81 -3.95 -11.80
C HIS A 291 -3.40 -3.56 -11.31
N TRP A 292 -3.30 -2.44 -10.64
CA TRP A 292 -2.04 -1.78 -10.29
C TRP A 292 -1.13 -2.58 -9.35
N LEU A 293 -1.71 -3.39 -8.47
CA LEU A 293 -0.96 -4.27 -7.59
C LEU A 293 -0.05 -5.20 -8.38
N TYR A 294 -0.51 -5.68 -9.52
CA TYR A 294 0.16 -6.64 -10.38
C TYR A 294 0.89 -6.00 -11.57
N ASP A 295 0.40 -4.87 -12.06
CA ASP A 295 1.01 -4.17 -13.20
C ASP A 295 2.24 -3.35 -12.79
N TYR A 296 2.41 -3.07 -11.49
CA TYR A 296 3.46 -2.20 -10.98
C TYR A 296 4.33 -2.86 -9.90
N GLU A 297 4.90 -2.04 -9.04
CA GLU A 297 6.07 -2.36 -8.23
C GLU A 297 5.85 -3.41 -7.13
N MET A 298 4.64 -3.56 -6.61
CA MET A 298 4.41 -4.42 -5.44
C MET A 298 4.53 -5.91 -5.73
N PHE A 299 4.37 -6.30 -6.98
CA PHE A 299 4.26 -7.68 -7.37
C PHE A 299 5.50 -8.20 -8.10
N TRP A 300 5.87 -7.51 -9.18
CA TRP A 300 6.98 -7.93 -10.03
C TRP A 300 8.34 -7.56 -9.48
N GLN A 301 8.41 -6.50 -8.68
CA GLN A 301 9.68 -5.94 -8.21
C GLN A 301 10.18 -6.55 -6.89
N VAL A 302 9.51 -7.58 -6.40
CA VAL A 302 9.91 -8.34 -5.20
C VAL A 302 10.50 -9.72 -5.50
N ALA A 303 10.54 -10.15 -6.77
CA ALA A 303 10.97 -11.49 -7.15
C ALA A 303 12.13 -11.47 -8.15
N PRO A 304 13.04 -12.46 -8.15
CA PRO A 304 14.18 -12.53 -9.06
C PRO A 304 13.77 -12.48 -10.54
N PHE A 305 14.65 -11.97 -11.41
CA PHE A 305 14.37 -11.72 -12.82
C PHE A 305 13.69 -12.89 -13.55
N LEU A 306 14.20 -14.09 -13.44
CA LEU A 306 13.68 -15.25 -14.17
C LEU A 306 12.74 -16.13 -13.33
N SER A 307 12.27 -15.63 -12.19
CA SER A 307 11.41 -16.42 -11.28
C SER A 307 10.00 -16.68 -11.82
N SER A 308 9.58 -16.02 -12.91
CA SER A 308 8.34 -16.37 -13.63
C SER A 308 8.24 -17.85 -13.95
N LYS A 309 9.37 -18.50 -14.29
CA LYS A 309 9.45 -19.95 -14.52
C LYS A 309 9.12 -20.76 -13.27
N TYR A 310 9.60 -20.33 -12.12
CA TYR A 310 9.31 -20.95 -10.82
C TYR A 310 7.83 -20.87 -10.48
N PHE A 311 7.17 -19.76 -10.83
CA PHE A 311 5.73 -19.60 -10.67
C PHE A 311 4.90 -20.37 -11.70
N GLY A 312 5.53 -20.96 -12.71
CA GLY A 312 4.89 -21.78 -13.73
C GLY A 312 4.48 -21.04 -15.01
N PHE A 313 5.01 -19.83 -15.24
CA PHE A 313 4.79 -19.10 -16.50
C PHE A 313 5.84 -19.49 -17.54
N THR A 314 5.42 -19.67 -18.79
CA THR A 314 6.32 -19.94 -19.92
C THR A 314 6.59 -18.72 -20.79
N ASP A 315 5.62 -17.83 -20.90
CA ASP A 315 5.59 -16.75 -21.90
C ASP A 315 5.61 -15.36 -21.25
N TRP A 316 5.75 -15.31 -19.94
CA TRP A 316 5.64 -14.09 -19.22
C TRP A 316 7.00 -13.45 -19.00
N GLY A 317 6.99 -12.10 -19.06
CA GLY A 317 8.17 -11.29 -18.89
C GLY A 317 8.89 -11.49 -17.56
N ASN A 318 10.07 -10.94 -17.45
CA ASN A 318 10.92 -11.08 -16.27
C ASN A 318 10.34 -10.32 -15.07
N CYS A 319 10.40 -10.92 -13.90
CA CYS A 319 10.30 -10.21 -12.63
C CYS A 319 11.49 -9.25 -12.46
N ASN A 320 11.48 -8.48 -11.40
CA ASN A 320 12.48 -7.46 -11.13
C ASN A 320 12.84 -7.50 -9.62
N PRO A 321 14.03 -7.96 -9.20
CA PRO A 321 14.38 -8.06 -7.78
C PRO A 321 14.85 -6.72 -7.20
N LYS A 322 14.01 -5.70 -7.30
CA LYS A 322 14.32 -4.36 -6.79
C LYS A 322 14.30 -4.33 -5.26
N TYR A 323 13.30 -4.95 -4.67
CA TYR A 323 13.08 -4.94 -3.23
C TYR A 323 13.37 -6.31 -2.62
N ALA A 324 14.08 -6.30 -1.51
CA ALA A 324 14.36 -7.49 -0.70
C ALA A 324 14.16 -7.17 0.78
N LEU A 325 13.99 -8.21 1.57
CA LEU A 325 13.98 -8.07 3.02
C LEU A 325 15.39 -7.72 3.53
N GLN A 326 15.46 -6.89 4.57
CA GLN A 326 16.72 -6.64 5.26
C GLN A 326 17.33 -7.93 5.76
N PRO A 327 18.65 -8.18 5.52
CA PRO A 327 19.28 -9.39 5.94
C PRO A 327 19.43 -9.47 7.46
N GLY A 328 19.29 -10.68 8.00
CA GLY A 328 19.56 -10.97 9.39
C GLY A 328 20.99 -11.39 9.67
N LEU A 329 21.74 -11.80 8.64
CA LEU A 329 23.07 -12.38 8.77
C LEU A 329 24.15 -11.53 8.10
N ASP A 330 25.32 -11.48 8.74
CA ASP A 330 26.55 -10.95 8.15
C ASP A 330 27.13 -11.91 7.07
N LEU A 331 28.24 -11.54 6.45
CA LEU A 331 28.89 -12.34 5.41
C LEU A 331 29.42 -13.71 5.91
N ASN A 332 29.63 -13.86 7.22
CA ASN A 332 30.10 -15.11 7.83
C ASN A 332 28.94 -15.98 8.32
N GLY A 333 27.71 -15.52 8.20
CA GLY A 333 26.52 -16.23 8.68
C GLY A 333 26.20 -15.98 10.16
N ASN A 334 26.84 -14.99 10.80
CA ASN A 334 26.49 -14.59 12.16
C ASN A 334 25.29 -13.63 12.11
N GLU A 335 24.38 -13.78 13.06
CA GLU A 335 23.27 -12.85 13.20
C GLU A 335 23.77 -11.48 13.65
N TYR A 336 23.25 -10.42 13.02
CA TYR A 336 23.53 -9.05 13.44
C TYR A 336 23.01 -8.78 14.86
N SER A 337 23.77 -8.01 15.63
CA SER A 337 23.48 -7.73 17.04
C SER A 337 22.41 -6.65 17.27
N PHE A 338 22.03 -5.86 16.24
CA PHE A 338 20.97 -4.86 16.40
C PHE A 338 19.60 -5.52 16.58
N GLU A 339 18.73 -4.90 17.33
CA GLU A 339 17.41 -5.46 17.70
C GLU A 339 16.37 -5.27 16.59
N ASN A 340 16.29 -4.09 16.01
CA ASN A 340 15.32 -3.78 14.94
C ASN A 340 15.77 -4.36 13.59
N GLY A 341 14.89 -4.41 12.62
CA GLY A 341 15.15 -5.07 11.34
C GLY A 341 15.17 -6.59 11.44
N LYS A 342 15.89 -7.24 10.55
CA LYS A 342 16.05 -8.70 10.51
C LYS A 342 14.72 -9.48 10.47
N PRO A 343 13.77 -9.14 9.57
CA PRO A 343 12.42 -9.70 9.62
C PRO A 343 12.42 -11.23 9.57
N VAL A 344 13.28 -11.83 8.74
CA VAL A 344 13.39 -13.30 8.62
C VAL A 344 13.79 -13.96 9.96
N ARG A 345 14.75 -13.37 10.69
CA ARG A 345 15.19 -13.91 11.99
C ARG A 345 14.07 -13.85 13.03
N LYS A 346 13.26 -12.80 13.01
CA LYS A 346 12.10 -12.64 13.90
C LYS A 346 11.03 -13.70 13.65
N PHE A 347 10.80 -14.09 12.40
CA PHE A 347 9.97 -15.25 12.08
C PHE A 347 10.59 -16.56 12.55
N MET A 348 11.89 -16.74 12.39
CA MET A 348 12.59 -17.98 12.80
C MET A 348 12.58 -18.23 14.31
N LYS A 349 12.23 -17.24 15.13
CA LYS A 349 11.92 -17.42 16.56
C LYS A 349 10.79 -18.44 16.77
N TYR A 350 9.88 -18.56 15.79
CA TYR A 350 8.74 -19.45 15.81
C TYR A 350 8.80 -20.40 14.61
N PRO A 351 9.60 -21.49 14.69
CA PRO A 351 9.94 -22.30 13.51
C PRO A 351 8.78 -23.12 12.95
N ASP A 352 7.69 -23.25 13.67
CA ASP A 352 6.45 -23.90 13.24
C ASP A 352 5.45 -22.94 12.58
N ASP A 353 5.82 -21.66 12.39
CA ASP A 353 5.02 -20.70 11.65
C ASP A 353 4.89 -21.12 10.17
N VAL A 354 3.66 -21.38 9.74
CA VAL A 354 3.37 -21.86 8.38
C VAL A 354 3.81 -20.86 7.28
N ARG A 355 3.95 -19.59 7.63
CA ARG A 355 4.40 -18.54 6.71
C ARG A 355 5.88 -18.66 6.34
N LEU A 356 6.71 -19.30 7.20
CA LEU A 356 8.14 -19.52 6.95
C LEU A 356 8.42 -20.49 5.80
N LYS A 357 7.44 -21.28 5.38
CA LYS A 357 7.62 -22.15 4.23
C LYS A 357 8.04 -21.34 3.01
N LYS A 358 8.87 -21.97 2.17
CA LYS A 358 9.18 -21.40 0.86
C LYS A 358 7.89 -21.24 0.05
N TYR A 359 7.67 -20.05 -0.52
CA TYR A 359 6.52 -19.83 -1.40
C TYR A 359 6.52 -20.85 -2.54
N LYS A 360 5.39 -21.46 -2.77
CA LYS A 360 5.21 -22.41 -3.87
C LYS A 360 3.74 -22.42 -4.32
N ASN A 361 3.53 -22.30 -5.62
CA ASN A 361 2.24 -22.58 -6.23
C ASN A 361 1.95 -24.08 -6.20
N LEU A 362 0.76 -24.43 -5.71
CA LEU A 362 0.29 -25.83 -5.60
C LEU A 362 -0.69 -26.21 -6.70
N GLY A 363 -1.01 -25.27 -7.61
CA GLY A 363 -2.06 -25.39 -8.62
C GLY A 363 -3.46 -25.11 -8.08
N ASN A 364 -4.41 -24.86 -8.98
CA ASN A 364 -5.79 -24.51 -8.65
C ASN A 364 -5.89 -23.33 -7.67
N SER A 365 -5.10 -22.29 -7.91
CA SER A 365 -5.02 -21.07 -7.09
C SER A 365 -4.83 -21.33 -5.61
N LYS A 366 -3.89 -22.24 -5.32
CA LYS A 366 -3.45 -22.56 -3.96
C LYS A 366 -1.95 -22.34 -3.85
N ARG A 367 -1.51 -21.94 -2.66
CA ARG A 367 -0.09 -21.75 -2.34
C ARG A 367 0.26 -22.27 -0.97
N GLU A 368 1.56 -22.38 -0.70
CA GLU A 368 2.11 -22.46 0.64
C GLU A 368 3.24 -21.44 0.80
N GLY A 369 3.47 -21.02 2.03
CA GLY A 369 4.54 -20.08 2.40
C GLY A 369 4.41 -18.69 1.78
N MET A 370 5.32 -17.81 2.17
CA MET A 370 5.35 -16.43 1.63
C MET A 370 6.76 -15.91 1.32
N PHE A 371 7.80 -16.72 1.49
CA PHE A 371 9.18 -16.28 1.27
C PHE A 371 9.82 -17.02 0.10
N LEU A 372 10.57 -16.30 -0.75
CA LEU A 372 11.51 -16.93 -1.68
C LEU A 372 12.91 -16.92 -1.08
N TYR A 373 13.52 -18.09 -1.00
CA TYR A 373 14.90 -18.29 -0.51
C TYR A 373 15.51 -19.57 -1.06
N GLY A 374 16.83 -19.67 -0.99
CA GLY A 374 17.57 -20.79 -1.54
C GLY A 374 17.43 -20.87 -3.06
N ASP A 375 17.53 -22.08 -3.60
CA ASP A 375 17.29 -22.34 -5.01
C ASP A 375 15.80 -22.36 -5.37
N LEU A 376 15.50 -22.07 -6.63
CA LEU A 376 14.13 -22.03 -7.17
C LEU A 376 14.01 -23.05 -8.31
N PRO A 377 13.67 -24.33 -8.02
CA PRO A 377 13.52 -25.38 -9.03
C PRO A 377 12.18 -25.25 -9.79
N TYR A 378 12.19 -25.56 -11.08
CA TYR A 378 11.00 -25.67 -11.91
C TYR A 378 11.12 -26.85 -12.88
N GLU A 379 9.99 -27.44 -13.23
CA GLU A 379 9.95 -28.62 -14.12
C GLU A 379 9.88 -28.20 -15.59
N THR A 380 10.64 -28.89 -16.43
CA THR A 380 10.63 -28.76 -17.89
C THR A 380 10.47 -30.15 -18.53
N ALA A 381 10.29 -30.19 -19.83
CA ALA A 381 10.27 -31.44 -20.59
C ALA A 381 11.58 -32.26 -20.45
N ASN A 382 12.68 -31.62 -20.07
CA ASN A 382 14.01 -32.22 -19.94
C ASN A 382 14.36 -32.58 -18.47
N GLY A 383 13.43 -32.36 -17.53
CA GLY A 383 13.62 -32.57 -16.10
C GLY A 383 13.65 -31.28 -15.30
N THR A 384 14.09 -31.34 -14.04
CA THR A 384 14.16 -30.23 -13.13
C THR A 384 15.27 -29.27 -13.52
N GLU A 385 14.93 -28.02 -13.79
CA GLU A 385 15.83 -26.89 -13.97
C GLU A 385 15.73 -25.91 -12.80
N TYR A 386 16.60 -24.88 -12.79
CA TYR A 386 16.67 -23.91 -11.70
C TYR A 386 16.72 -22.50 -12.25
N VAL A 387 16.08 -21.58 -11.55
CA VAL A 387 16.17 -20.14 -11.88
C VAL A 387 17.64 -19.70 -11.76
N THR A 388 18.07 -18.94 -12.76
CA THR A 388 19.41 -18.36 -12.86
C THR A 388 19.36 -16.84 -12.71
N SER A 389 20.54 -16.20 -12.66
CA SER A 389 20.66 -14.77 -12.87
C SER A 389 20.03 -14.36 -14.20
N ASP A 390 19.72 -13.07 -14.41
CA ASP A 390 19.09 -12.50 -15.61
C ASP A 390 19.82 -12.86 -16.91
N ASN A 391 21.16 -12.85 -16.86
CA ASN A 391 22.03 -13.20 -17.98
C ASN A 391 22.38 -14.71 -18.06
N GLY A 392 21.83 -15.54 -17.17
CA GLY A 392 22.08 -16.97 -17.12
C GLY A 392 23.46 -17.38 -16.60
N ALA A 393 24.23 -16.46 -16.03
CA ALA A 393 25.62 -16.71 -15.67
C ALA A 393 25.78 -17.68 -14.49
N TYR A 394 24.83 -17.71 -13.58
CA TYR A 394 24.87 -18.59 -12.40
C TYR A 394 23.46 -18.98 -11.94
N LYS A 395 23.37 -20.14 -11.27
CA LYS A 395 22.16 -20.61 -10.58
C LYS A 395 21.93 -19.75 -9.34
N LEU A 396 20.69 -19.30 -9.10
CA LEU A 396 20.34 -18.56 -7.90
C LEU A 396 20.34 -19.47 -6.67
N TYR A 397 20.84 -18.90 -5.56
CA TYR A 397 20.64 -19.38 -4.22
C TYR A 397 20.46 -18.20 -3.28
N ILE A 398 19.20 -17.80 -3.09
CA ILE A 398 18.82 -16.58 -2.37
C ILE A 398 19.13 -16.73 -0.88
N ARG A 399 19.85 -15.75 -0.30
CA ARG A 399 20.39 -15.77 1.05
C ARG A 399 19.79 -14.68 1.94
N ASP A 400 19.77 -14.93 3.24
CA ASP A 400 19.51 -13.91 4.28
C ASP A 400 20.77 -13.08 4.56
N GLN A 401 21.44 -12.64 3.50
CA GLN A 401 22.71 -11.91 3.50
C GLN A 401 22.72 -10.95 2.30
N VAL A 402 23.58 -9.93 2.36
CA VAL A 402 23.90 -9.06 1.22
C VAL A 402 25.37 -9.18 0.90
N GLY A 403 25.70 -9.51 -0.35
CA GLY A 403 27.08 -9.70 -0.84
C GLY A 403 27.14 -10.25 -2.25
N ILE A 404 28.35 -10.56 -2.72
CA ILE A 404 28.60 -11.20 -4.01
C ILE A 404 28.81 -12.70 -3.77
N PHE A 405 27.81 -13.52 -4.07
CA PHE A 405 27.79 -14.95 -3.76
C PHE A 405 27.76 -15.86 -5.00
N ARG A 406 27.78 -15.30 -6.20
CA ARG A 406 27.58 -16.04 -7.45
C ARG A 406 28.50 -17.25 -7.65
N ASP A 407 29.71 -17.21 -7.09
CA ASP A 407 30.68 -18.30 -7.18
C ASP A 407 30.85 -19.06 -5.85
N THR A 408 29.93 -18.87 -4.91
CA THR A 408 30.01 -19.46 -3.57
C THR A 408 29.20 -20.75 -3.50
N ASP A 409 29.78 -21.78 -2.88
CA ASP A 409 29.02 -22.99 -2.53
C ASP A 409 27.76 -22.59 -1.71
N PRO A 410 26.57 -23.07 -2.06
CA PRO A 410 25.34 -22.85 -1.29
C PRO A 410 25.46 -23.21 0.20
N ALA A 411 26.31 -24.13 0.58
CA ALA A 411 26.60 -24.49 1.98
C ALA A 411 27.51 -23.48 2.70
N SER A 412 28.18 -22.57 1.97
CA SER A 412 29.07 -21.55 2.53
C SER A 412 28.33 -20.27 2.82
N PHE A 413 28.64 -19.62 3.94
CA PHE A 413 28.13 -18.27 4.25
C PHE A 413 29.09 -17.16 3.80
N SER A 414 30.33 -17.48 3.48
CA SER A 414 31.29 -16.49 3.01
C SER A 414 31.16 -16.23 1.51
N PRO A 415 31.30 -14.98 1.04
CA PRO A 415 31.37 -14.68 -0.38
C PRO A 415 32.68 -15.22 -0.96
N ASN A 416 32.68 -15.53 -2.28
CA ASN A 416 33.89 -15.93 -2.97
C ASN A 416 34.86 -14.74 -3.12
N PRO A 417 36.05 -14.77 -2.51
CA PRO A 417 37.03 -13.70 -2.60
C PRO A 417 37.61 -13.50 -4.02
N SER A 418 37.48 -14.50 -4.91
CA SER A 418 37.96 -14.40 -6.29
C SER A 418 37.00 -13.74 -7.26
N SER A 419 35.80 -13.33 -6.81
CA SER A 419 34.79 -12.69 -7.65
C SER A 419 35.12 -11.24 -8.02
N GLY A 420 36.35 -10.97 -8.44
CA GLY A 420 36.81 -9.67 -8.94
C GLY A 420 37.51 -8.80 -7.90
N THR A 421 37.74 -7.54 -8.24
CA THR A 421 38.45 -6.55 -7.42
C THR A 421 37.70 -6.08 -6.18
N GLN A 422 36.55 -6.66 -5.88
CA GLN A 422 35.71 -6.25 -4.75
C GLN A 422 36.18 -6.87 -3.45
N THR A 423 36.52 -6.01 -2.51
CA THR A 423 36.67 -6.46 -1.11
C THR A 423 35.31 -6.93 -0.61
N PRO A 424 35.20 -8.12 0.01
CA PRO A 424 33.95 -8.59 0.60
C PRO A 424 33.39 -7.56 1.56
N LYS A 425 32.18 -7.05 1.25
CA LYS A 425 31.47 -6.08 2.10
C LYS A 425 30.01 -6.47 2.18
N SER A 426 29.45 -6.42 3.37
CA SER A 426 28.02 -6.45 3.57
C SER A 426 27.50 -5.01 3.50
N ALA A 427 27.02 -4.60 2.34
CA ALA A 427 26.44 -3.27 2.14
C ALA A 427 25.48 -3.27 0.95
N MET A 428 24.48 -2.42 0.99
CA MET A 428 23.48 -2.29 -0.09
C MET A 428 24.11 -2.05 -1.46
N ALA A 429 25.31 -1.44 -1.51
CA ALA A 429 26.04 -1.15 -2.75
C ALA A 429 26.82 -2.34 -3.33
N TYR A 430 26.83 -3.50 -2.68
CA TYR A 430 27.69 -4.64 -3.05
C TYR A 430 26.93 -5.95 -2.97
N GLY A 431 25.86 -6.09 -3.76
CA GLY A 431 25.08 -7.31 -3.82
C GLY A 431 25.06 -7.95 -5.22
N ASP A 432 24.72 -9.21 -5.27
CA ASP A 432 24.29 -9.91 -6.49
C ASP A 432 22.84 -10.39 -6.35
N GLN A 433 22.33 -11.14 -7.33
CA GLN A 433 20.94 -11.58 -7.34
C GLN A 433 20.61 -12.64 -6.28
N ASN A 434 21.59 -13.12 -5.51
CA ASN A 434 21.38 -14.00 -4.35
C ASN A 434 21.13 -13.23 -3.04
N SER A 435 21.24 -11.90 -3.05
CA SER A 435 21.19 -11.07 -1.85
C SER A 435 19.77 -10.79 -1.40
N GLY A 436 19.45 -11.12 -0.15
CA GLY A 436 18.19 -10.80 0.53
C GLY A 436 17.01 -11.67 0.12
N TRP A 437 16.30 -12.24 1.11
CA TRP A 437 15.06 -12.97 0.87
C TRP A 437 14.00 -12.06 0.24
N CYS A 438 13.11 -12.67 -0.55
CA CYS A 438 11.99 -11.97 -1.16
C CYS A 438 10.69 -12.34 -0.46
N LEU A 439 9.79 -11.37 -0.30
CA LEU A 439 8.46 -11.58 0.27
C LEU A 439 7.42 -11.64 -0.85
N ILE A 440 6.64 -12.71 -0.89
CA ILE A 440 5.49 -12.90 -1.77
C ILE A 440 4.22 -12.87 -0.90
N LYS A 441 3.83 -11.69 -0.46
CA LYS A 441 2.65 -11.50 0.39
C LYS A 441 1.36 -11.83 -0.38
N TYR A 442 1.20 -11.25 -1.56
CA TYR A 442 0.13 -11.56 -2.49
C TYR A 442 0.53 -12.69 -3.42
N PRO A 443 -0.35 -13.64 -3.74
CA PRO A 443 0.02 -14.81 -4.54
C PRO A 443 0.31 -14.45 -5.99
N ILE A 444 1.26 -15.15 -6.59
CA ILE A 444 1.58 -15.09 -8.02
C ILE A 444 1.03 -16.36 -8.67
N TYR A 445 -0.27 -16.42 -8.90
CA TYR A 445 -0.90 -17.53 -9.62
C TYR A 445 -0.79 -17.32 -11.13
N ARG A 446 -0.79 -18.44 -11.84
CA ARG A 446 -0.84 -18.41 -13.29
C ARG A 446 -2.18 -17.84 -13.77
N SER A 447 -2.16 -17.16 -14.91
CA SER A 447 -3.37 -16.58 -15.51
C SER A 447 -4.40 -17.61 -15.96
N ASP A 448 -3.98 -18.87 -16.14
CA ASP A 448 -4.83 -20.01 -16.48
C ASP A 448 -5.30 -20.82 -15.25
N ASP A 449 -4.87 -20.45 -14.04
CA ASP A 449 -5.41 -21.02 -12.81
C ASP A 449 -6.86 -20.57 -12.57
N ALA A 450 -7.60 -21.36 -11.79
CA ALA A 450 -8.98 -21.06 -11.42
C ALA A 450 -9.12 -19.72 -10.67
N GLY A 451 -8.10 -19.35 -9.87
CA GLY A 451 -7.95 -18.01 -9.30
C GLY A 451 -6.96 -17.22 -10.14
N LYS A 452 -7.33 -16.06 -10.51
CA LYS A 452 -6.51 -15.16 -11.32
C LYS A 452 -5.63 -14.30 -10.44
N ILE A 453 -4.80 -13.48 -11.07
CA ILE A 453 -4.02 -12.43 -10.41
C ILE A 453 -4.98 -11.24 -10.13
N GLU A 454 -5.88 -11.36 -9.17
CA GLU A 454 -6.96 -10.40 -8.92
C GLU A 454 -7.10 -10.00 -7.45
N SER A 455 -6.10 -10.26 -6.61
CA SER A 455 -6.18 -9.88 -5.18
C SER A 455 -6.39 -8.37 -5.02
N ASP A 456 -7.36 -8.01 -4.19
CA ASP A 456 -7.55 -6.63 -3.76
C ASP A 456 -6.40 -6.20 -2.83
N TYR A 457 -6.00 -4.94 -2.90
CA TYR A 457 -5.01 -4.41 -1.98
C TYR A 457 -5.61 -4.22 -0.58
N ALA A 458 -5.16 -5.02 0.38
CA ALA A 458 -5.62 -4.97 1.76
C ALA A 458 -5.04 -3.75 2.49
N LEU A 459 -5.79 -2.65 2.55
CA LEU A 459 -5.34 -1.42 3.20
C LEU A 459 -5.56 -1.43 4.71
N ILE A 460 -6.70 -1.97 5.17
CA ILE A 460 -7.05 -2.04 6.59
C ILE A 460 -7.66 -3.41 6.88
N ARG A 461 -7.09 -4.12 7.86
CA ARG A 461 -7.55 -5.43 8.30
C ARG A 461 -7.94 -5.43 9.77
N LEU A 462 -8.90 -6.27 10.16
CA LEU A 462 -9.33 -6.42 11.55
C LEU A 462 -8.17 -6.84 12.49
N ALA A 463 -7.20 -7.60 12.00
CA ALA A 463 -6.00 -7.96 12.75
C ALA A 463 -5.31 -6.72 13.33
N GLU A 464 -5.26 -5.61 12.58
CA GLU A 464 -4.68 -4.35 13.04
C GLU A 464 -5.39 -3.80 14.28
N ILE A 465 -6.72 -3.92 14.33
CA ILE A 465 -7.52 -3.46 15.46
C ILE A 465 -7.25 -4.31 16.72
N TYR A 466 -7.08 -5.62 16.55
CA TYR A 466 -6.65 -6.50 17.65
C TYR A 466 -5.26 -6.15 18.17
N TYR A 467 -4.34 -5.79 17.25
CA TYR A 467 -2.97 -5.43 17.62
C TYR A 467 -2.90 -4.08 18.32
N TYR A 468 -3.63 -3.08 17.86
CA TYR A 468 -3.73 -1.79 18.58
C TYR A 468 -4.34 -1.98 19.97
N LEU A 469 -5.42 -2.75 20.10
CA LEU A 469 -6.00 -3.03 21.41
C LEU A 469 -5.03 -3.81 22.32
N ALA A 470 -4.28 -4.75 21.77
CA ALA A 470 -3.26 -5.48 22.51
C ALA A 470 -2.13 -4.57 23.00
N GLU A 471 -1.69 -3.63 22.18
CA GLU A 471 -0.69 -2.64 22.54
C GLU A 471 -1.19 -1.73 23.67
N ILE A 472 -2.40 -1.20 23.56
CA ILE A 472 -3.03 -0.42 24.63
C ILE A 472 -3.09 -1.23 25.92
N ARG A 473 -3.53 -2.50 25.88
CA ARG A 473 -3.58 -3.38 27.08
C ARG A 473 -2.19 -3.63 27.66
N PHE A 474 -1.18 -3.79 26.80
CA PHE A 474 0.21 -3.96 27.23
C PHE A 474 0.71 -2.76 28.04
N TYR A 475 0.53 -1.53 27.53
CA TYR A 475 0.98 -0.32 28.21
C TYR A 475 0.13 0.03 29.44
N GLN A 476 -1.11 -0.44 29.53
CA GLN A 476 -1.93 -0.40 30.74
C GLN A 476 -1.51 -1.43 31.80
N GLY A 477 -0.49 -2.26 31.54
CA GLY A 477 -0.05 -3.35 32.44
C GLY A 477 -0.91 -4.61 32.36
N ARG A 478 -1.91 -4.67 31.47
CA ARG A 478 -2.84 -5.79 31.26
C ARG A 478 -2.27 -6.81 30.27
N LYS A 479 -1.02 -7.25 30.50
CA LYS A 479 -0.24 -8.06 29.56
C LYS A 479 -0.90 -9.40 29.20
N ALA A 480 -1.58 -10.06 30.13
CA ALA A 480 -2.28 -11.31 29.85
C ALA A 480 -3.43 -11.12 28.84
N GLU A 481 -4.14 -10.00 28.90
CA GLU A 481 -5.17 -9.68 27.92
C GLU A 481 -4.57 -9.33 26.57
N ALA A 482 -3.43 -8.61 26.54
CA ALA A 482 -2.70 -8.35 25.32
C ALA A 482 -2.27 -9.65 24.61
N GLU A 483 -1.69 -10.61 25.35
CA GLU A 483 -1.33 -11.93 24.84
C GLU A 483 -2.53 -12.67 24.25
N LYS A 484 -3.68 -12.61 24.90
CA LYS A 484 -4.92 -13.23 24.42
C LYS A 484 -5.44 -12.59 23.13
N LEU A 485 -5.41 -11.26 23.02
CA LEU A 485 -5.79 -10.54 21.80
C LEU A 485 -4.89 -10.91 20.63
N LEU A 486 -3.57 -10.92 20.84
CA LEU A 486 -2.62 -11.34 19.82
C LEU A 486 -2.83 -12.80 19.42
N ASN A 487 -3.04 -13.72 20.37
CA ASN A 487 -3.30 -15.12 20.09
C ASN A 487 -4.58 -15.34 19.29
N TYR A 488 -5.59 -14.47 19.41
CA TYR A 488 -6.79 -14.57 18.59
C TYR A 488 -6.48 -14.51 17.09
N VAL A 489 -5.49 -13.70 16.70
CA VAL A 489 -4.97 -13.62 15.34
C VAL A 489 -3.95 -14.73 15.06
N ARG A 490 -3.00 -14.95 15.96
CA ARG A 490 -1.85 -15.84 15.81
C ARG A 490 -2.21 -17.32 15.64
N LYS A 491 -3.32 -17.78 16.23
CA LYS A 491 -3.76 -19.20 16.17
C LYS A 491 -3.82 -19.80 14.77
N ARG A 492 -3.94 -18.96 13.75
CA ARG A 492 -4.00 -19.41 12.33
C ARG A 492 -2.64 -19.74 11.72
N TYR A 493 -1.55 -19.33 12.37
CA TYR A 493 -0.19 -19.53 11.87
C TYR A 493 0.46 -20.80 12.39
N TYR A 494 -0.05 -21.35 13.48
CA TYR A 494 0.58 -22.45 14.20
C TYR A 494 -0.32 -23.68 14.26
N PRO A 495 0.29 -24.90 14.31
CA PRO A 495 -0.48 -26.11 14.58
C PRO A 495 -1.23 -26.04 15.90
N ALA A 496 -2.33 -26.77 16.00
CA ALA A 496 -3.10 -26.85 17.25
C ALA A 496 -2.20 -27.37 18.40
N GLY A 497 -2.19 -26.66 19.51
CA GLY A 497 -1.36 -26.99 20.68
C GLY A 497 0.09 -26.57 20.58
N SER A 498 0.46 -25.76 19.61
CA SER A 498 1.81 -25.21 19.46
C SER A 498 2.22 -24.39 20.70
N SER A 499 3.47 -24.57 21.13
CA SER A 499 4.11 -23.74 22.16
C SER A 499 4.50 -22.34 21.66
N SER A 500 4.29 -22.05 20.38
CA SER A 500 4.54 -20.73 19.77
C SER A 500 3.43 -19.72 20.04
N LEU A 501 2.27 -20.15 20.58
CA LEU A 501 1.27 -19.23 21.10
C LEU A 501 1.73 -18.65 22.44
N TYR A 502 1.34 -17.42 22.72
CA TYR A 502 1.64 -16.80 24.02
C TYR A 502 0.88 -17.52 25.16
N PRO A 503 1.45 -17.59 26.38
CA PRO A 503 0.85 -18.36 27.47
C PRO A 503 -0.37 -17.71 28.11
N GLU A 504 -0.76 -16.52 27.67
CA GLU A 504 -1.92 -15.72 28.16
C GLU A 504 -1.87 -15.42 29.68
N ASN A 505 -0.68 -15.33 30.25
CA ASN A 505 -0.43 -15.02 31.65
C ASN A 505 0.39 -13.75 31.87
N GLY A 506 0.71 -13.03 30.77
CA GLY A 506 1.46 -11.78 30.78
C GLY A 506 2.98 -11.93 30.85
N SER A 507 3.52 -13.14 30.73
CA SER A 507 4.96 -13.39 30.87
C SER A 507 5.76 -13.31 29.58
N ALA A 508 5.11 -13.39 28.42
CA ALA A 508 5.82 -13.49 27.13
C ALA A 508 6.07 -12.13 26.48
N LEU A 509 5.21 -11.13 26.71
CA LEU A 509 5.33 -9.85 26.07
C LEU A 509 6.31 -8.91 26.78
N THR A 510 7.30 -8.47 26.00
CA THR A 510 8.12 -7.29 26.26
C THR A 510 7.81 -6.25 25.18
N GLU A 511 8.28 -5.02 25.31
CA GLU A 511 8.15 -4.00 24.24
C GLU A 511 8.76 -4.49 22.93
N GLN A 512 9.96 -5.08 22.98
CA GLN A 512 10.62 -5.63 21.78
C GLN A 512 9.81 -6.78 21.17
N GLU A 513 9.25 -7.70 21.98
CA GLU A 513 8.44 -8.78 21.42
C GLU A 513 7.14 -8.28 20.79
N LEU A 514 6.50 -7.28 21.40
CA LEU A 514 5.31 -6.65 20.83
C LEU A 514 5.63 -5.98 19.49
N LEU A 515 6.73 -5.21 19.41
CA LEU A 515 7.21 -4.59 18.19
C LEU A 515 7.59 -5.62 17.10
N ASP A 516 8.21 -6.73 17.51
CA ASP A 516 8.57 -7.83 16.62
C ASP A 516 7.32 -8.55 16.10
N GLU A 517 6.29 -8.69 16.94
CA GLU A 517 5.02 -9.31 16.54
C GLU A 517 4.24 -8.43 15.56
N TRP A 518 4.21 -7.12 15.77
CA TRP A 518 3.73 -6.18 14.76
C TRP A 518 4.46 -6.39 13.42
N GLY A 519 5.78 -6.51 13.47
CA GLY A 519 6.60 -6.75 12.29
C GLY A 519 6.32 -8.08 11.60
N ARG A 520 5.99 -9.15 12.35
CA ARG A 520 5.63 -10.45 11.76
C ARG A 520 4.25 -10.42 11.13
N GLU A 521 3.27 -9.80 11.78
CA GLU A 521 1.90 -9.76 11.26
C GLU A 521 1.79 -8.89 10.01
N PHE A 522 2.33 -7.69 10.08
CA PHE A 522 2.15 -6.67 9.05
C PHE A 522 3.35 -6.51 8.12
N LEU A 523 4.22 -7.53 8.02
CA LEU A 523 5.34 -7.51 7.08
C LEU A 523 4.84 -7.28 5.65
N GLY A 524 5.30 -6.18 5.03
CA GLY A 524 4.93 -5.82 3.67
C GLY A 524 3.50 -5.31 3.51
N GLU A 525 2.97 -4.58 4.49
CA GLU A 525 1.65 -3.95 4.46
C GLU A 525 1.70 -2.43 4.65
N GLY A 526 2.89 -1.83 4.61
CA GLY A 526 3.07 -0.38 4.66
C GLY A 526 2.93 0.25 6.06
N LEU A 527 2.80 -0.57 7.14
CA LEU A 527 2.58 -0.07 8.49
C LEU A 527 3.86 0.07 9.33
N ARG A 528 4.99 -0.50 8.87
CA ARG A 528 6.18 -0.62 9.71
C ARG A 528 6.74 0.72 10.17
N ARG A 529 6.72 1.73 9.32
CA ARG A 529 7.18 3.08 9.68
C ARG A 529 6.41 3.64 10.88
N GLN A 530 5.09 3.54 10.86
CA GLN A 530 4.22 4.02 11.94
C GLN A 530 4.41 3.23 13.25
N THR A 531 4.67 1.93 13.16
CA THR A 531 4.88 1.09 14.36
C THR A 531 6.26 1.26 14.99
N LEU A 532 7.21 1.97 14.33
CA LEU A 532 8.51 2.32 14.88
C LEU A 532 8.53 3.68 15.58
N CYS A 533 7.53 4.51 15.40
CA CYS A 533 7.33 5.79 16.05
C CYS A 533 6.53 5.65 17.33
#